data_77699aae1a53ea0e9975ce686c163a25
#
_entry.id   77699aae1a53ea0e9975ce686c163a25
#
_cell.length_a   1.000
_cell.length_b   1.000
_cell.length_c   1.000
_cell.angle_alpha   90.00
_cell.angle_beta   90.00
_cell.angle_gamma   90.00
#
_symmetry.space_group_name_H-M   'P 1'
#
loop_
_entity.id
_entity.type
_entity.pdbx_description
1 polymer ?
#
loop_
_entity_poly.entity_id
_entity_poly.type
_entity_poly.pdbx_seq_one_letter_code
_entity_poly.pdbx_strand_id
1 'polypeptide(L)'
;EKCDVYYLFKYGIFYIFLDDDAKDISKLFNFKLTNLNASVVKCGFPASQLNKYLAYFRGSNISVKIIESTQSPVLSDYTYVYYKKCDSLIENIAKIDPDTLSVSEAFNTLQKFARESTELMEYRKAIK
;
A
#
# COMPACT_ATOMS: atom_id res chain seq x y z
N GLU A 1 -5.24 4.68 -18.97
CA GLU A 1 -5.35 5.51 -17.78
C GLU A 1 -5.10 4.66 -16.54
N LYS A 2 -4.26 5.18 -15.66
CA LYS A 2 -3.81 4.42 -14.49
C LYS A 2 -4.81 4.51 -13.35
N CYS A 3 -5.31 3.37 -12.89
CA CYS A 3 -6.15 3.33 -11.70
C CYS A 3 -5.26 3.38 -10.46
N ASP A 4 -5.65 4.19 -9.49
CA ASP A 4 -4.95 4.24 -8.21
C ASP A 4 -5.27 2.99 -7.41
N VAL A 5 -4.25 2.43 -6.78
CA VAL A 5 -4.40 1.26 -5.91
C VAL A 5 -4.24 1.71 -4.47
N TYR A 6 -5.22 1.37 -3.65
CA TYR A 6 -5.24 1.70 -2.23
C TYR A 6 -5.21 0.43 -1.41
N TYR A 7 -4.56 0.47 -0.26
CA TYR A 7 -4.44 -0.69 0.62
C TYR A 7 -5.44 -0.59 1.76
N LEU A 8 -6.26 -1.62 1.88
CA LEU A 8 -7.29 -1.71 2.91
C LEU A 8 -6.88 -2.79 3.90
N PHE A 9 -6.67 -2.42 5.15
CA PHE A 9 -6.20 -3.32 6.19
C PHE A 9 -7.33 -3.72 7.11
N LYS A 10 -7.40 -5.00 7.43
CA LYS A 10 -8.34 -5.47 8.44
C LYS A 10 -7.77 -5.17 9.83
N TYR A 11 -8.53 -4.45 10.63
CA TYR A 11 -8.14 -4.02 11.96
C TYR A 11 -9.29 -4.28 12.92
N GLY A 12 -9.25 -5.41 13.63
CA GLY A 12 -10.34 -5.82 14.48
C GLY A 12 -11.63 -6.05 13.69
N ILE A 13 -12.68 -5.33 14.04
CA ILE A 13 -13.98 -5.41 13.36
C ILE A 13 -14.12 -4.36 12.25
N PHE A 14 -13.03 -3.68 11.91
CA PHE A 14 -13.03 -2.63 10.90
C PHE A 14 -12.08 -2.97 9.75
N TYR A 15 -12.33 -2.35 8.59
CA TYR A 15 -11.34 -2.23 7.52
C TYR A 15 -10.93 -0.78 7.45
N ILE A 16 -9.64 -0.52 7.40
CA ILE A 16 -9.11 0.85 7.43
C ILE A 16 -8.09 1.11 6.31
N PHE A 17 -8.11 2.34 5.83
CA PHE A 17 -7.04 2.89 5.00
C PHE A 17 -6.08 3.66 5.91
N LEU A 18 -4.83 3.72 5.52
CA LEU A 18 -3.79 4.35 6.32
C LEU A 18 -3.13 5.50 5.56
N ASP A 19 -2.77 6.52 6.29
CA ASP A 19 -1.95 7.67 5.89
C ASP A 19 -2.41 8.31 4.57
N ASP A 20 -1.58 8.32 3.52
CA ASP A 20 -1.94 8.99 2.26
C ASP A 20 -3.18 8.39 1.64
N ASP A 21 -3.34 7.08 1.70
CA ASP A 21 -4.54 6.43 1.20
C ASP A 21 -5.77 6.89 1.98
N ALA A 22 -5.65 7.00 3.30
CA ALA A 22 -6.75 7.50 4.14
C ALA A 22 -7.11 8.93 3.79
N LYS A 23 -6.12 9.77 3.55
CA LYS A 23 -6.37 11.17 3.16
C LYS A 23 -7.12 11.27 1.85
N ASP A 24 -6.70 10.50 0.85
CA ASP A 24 -7.35 10.50 -0.47
C ASP A 24 -8.77 9.96 -0.39
N ILE A 25 -8.96 8.83 0.26
CA ILE A 25 -10.28 8.20 0.38
C ILE A 25 -11.23 9.07 1.19
N SER A 26 -10.72 9.72 2.23
CA SER A 26 -11.52 10.67 3.03
C SER A 26 -12.07 11.79 2.17
N LYS A 27 -11.25 12.34 1.26
CA LYS A 27 -11.70 13.41 0.36
C LYS A 27 -12.71 12.91 -0.67
N LEU A 28 -12.48 11.71 -1.21
CA LEU A 28 -13.32 11.19 -2.29
C LEU A 28 -14.69 10.70 -1.78
N PHE A 29 -14.74 10.12 -0.60
CA PHE A 29 -15.94 9.46 -0.07
C PHE A 29 -16.44 10.06 1.23
N ASN A 30 -15.81 11.14 1.68
CA ASN A 30 -16.23 11.87 2.87
C ASN A 30 -16.16 11.04 4.16
N PHE A 31 -15.16 10.19 4.26
CA PHE A 31 -14.90 9.47 5.51
C PHE A 31 -14.20 10.37 6.52
N LYS A 32 -14.48 10.14 7.79
CA LYS A 32 -13.83 10.88 8.86
C LYS A 32 -12.41 10.36 9.10
N LEU A 33 -11.44 11.27 9.04
CA LEU A 33 -10.06 10.95 9.40
C LEU A 33 -9.89 10.95 10.90
N THR A 34 -9.22 9.92 11.41
CA THR A 34 -8.83 9.84 12.82
C THR A 34 -7.36 9.42 12.87
N ASN A 35 -6.79 9.41 14.06
CA ASN A 35 -5.40 9.01 14.23
C ASN A 35 -5.30 7.55 14.65
N LEU A 36 -4.45 6.78 13.96
CA LEU A 36 -4.08 5.44 14.43
C LEU A 36 -3.04 5.56 15.53
N ASN A 37 -2.07 6.46 15.31
CA ASN A 37 -1.05 6.80 16.29
C ASN A 37 -0.59 8.24 16.04
N ALA A 38 0.50 8.66 16.67
CA ALA A 38 0.98 10.05 16.59
C ALA A 38 1.37 10.48 15.17
N SER A 39 1.74 9.53 14.30
CA SER A 39 2.27 9.85 12.97
C SER A 39 1.40 9.39 11.81
N VAL A 40 0.40 8.54 12.04
CA VAL A 40 -0.40 7.94 10.98
C VAL A 40 -1.88 8.20 11.19
N VAL A 41 -2.54 8.72 10.15
CA VAL A 41 -3.99 8.89 10.14
C VAL A 41 -4.65 7.67 9.51
N LYS A 42 -5.92 7.47 9.83
CA LYS A 42 -6.70 6.37 9.27
C LYS A 42 -8.13 6.82 8.99
N CYS A 43 -8.79 6.10 8.08
CA CYS A 43 -10.25 6.15 7.93
C CYS A 43 -10.72 4.78 7.50
N GLY A 44 -11.99 4.48 7.71
CA GLY A 44 -12.48 3.16 7.37
C GLY A 44 -13.95 2.95 7.71
N PHE A 45 -14.35 1.68 7.74
CA PHE A 45 -15.74 1.28 7.91
C PHE A 45 -15.80 -0.08 8.60
N PRO A 46 -16.97 -0.43 9.20
CA PRO A 46 -17.13 -1.75 9.81
C PRO A 46 -16.98 -2.87 8.78
N ALA A 47 -16.36 -3.97 9.19
CA ALA A 47 -16.12 -5.12 8.32
C ALA A 47 -17.40 -5.69 7.73
N SER A 48 -18.50 -5.59 8.46
CA SER A 48 -19.80 -6.07 7.98
C SER A 48 -20.32 -5.34 6.74
N GLN A 49 -19.74 -4.18 6.42
CA GLN A 49 -20.16 -3.36 5.27
C GLN A 49 -19.17 -3.41 4.12
N LEU A 50 -18.25 -4.36 4.14
CA LEU A 50 -17.19 -4.46 3.14
C LEU A 50 -17.75 -4.50 1.71
N ASN A 51 -18.73 -5.36 1.44
CA ASN A 51 -19.28 -5.52 0.08
C ASN A 51 -19.92 -4.24 -0.43
N LYS A 52 -20.59 -3.50 0.43
CA LYS A 52 -21.20 -2.21 0.09
C LYS A 52 -20.15 -1.20 -0.37
N TYR A 53 -19.08 -1.06 0.39
CA TYR A 53 -18.04 -0.09 0.06
C TYR A 53 -17.17 -0.53 -1.12
N LEU A 54 -16.92 -1.83 -1.27
CA LEU A 54 -16.21 -2.32 -2.46
C LEU A 54 -16.96 -1.98 -3.74
N ALA A 55 -18.30 -2.04 -3.73
CA ALA A 55 -19.10 -1.64 -4.87
C ALA A 55 -18.93 -0.15 -5.17
N TYR A 56 -18.89 0.70 -4.15
CA TYR A 56 -18.66 2.13 -4.33
C TYR A 56 -17.29 2.42 -4.93
N PHE A 57 -16.26 1.73 -4.46
CA PHE A 57 -14.90 1.92 -4.94
C PHE A 57 -14.78 1.52 -6.42
N ARG A 58 -15.38 0.39 -6.79
CA ARG A 58 -15.40 -0.05 -8.20
C ARG A 58 -16.13 0.96 -9.09
N GLY A 59 -17.25 1.48 -8.62
CA GLY A 59 -18.00 2.49 -9.35
C GLY A 59 -17.24 3.79 -9.57
N SER A 60 -16.26 4.07 -8.72
CA SER A 60 -15.39 5.25 -8.81
C SER A 60 -14.05 4.97 -9.47
N ASN A 61 -13.89 3.80 -10.07
CA ASN A 61 -12.68 3.37 -10.76
C ASN A 61 -11.46 3.33 -9.83
N ILE A 62 -11.68 2.89 -8.59
CA ILE A 62 -10.65 2.74 -7.58
C ILE A 62 -10.38 1.26 -7.33
N SER A 63 -9.12 0.87 -7.39
CA SER A 63 -8.69 -0.48 -7.06
C SER A 63 -8.28 -0.56 -5.59
N VAL A 64 -8.80 -1.55 -4.89
CA VAL A 64 -8.49 -1.75 -3.47
C VAL A 64 -7.90 -3.14 -3.28
N LYS A 65 -6.75 -3.19 -2.63
CA LYS A 65 -6.09 -4.44 -2.28
C LYS A 65 -6.31 -4.68 -0.78
N ILE A 66 -6.95 -5.79 -0.45
CA ILE A 66 -7.27 -6.11 0.93
C ILE A 66 -6.13 -6.90 1.56
N ILE A 67 -5.64 -6.42 2.69
CA ILE A 67 -4.59 -7.08 3.45
C ILE A 67 -5.21 -7.60 4.74
N GLU A 68 -5.23 -8.90 4.89
CA GLU A 68 -5.76 -9.55 6.09
C GLU A 68 -4.66 -10.34 6.76
N SER A 69 -4.58 -10.21 8.08
CA SER A 69 -3.69 -11.01 8.89
C SER A 69 -4.51 -11.98 9.72
N THR A 70 -4.13 -13.24 9.71
CA THR A 70 -4.79 -14.25 10.53
C THR A 70 -4.27 -14.25 11.96
N GLN A 71 -3.17 -13.56 12.20
CA GLN A 71 -2.58 -13.43 13.53
C GLN A 71 -2.75 -12.00 13.99
N SER A 72 -2.67 -11.78 15.29
CA SER A 72 -2.93 -10.48 15.89
C SER A 72 -2.28 -9.35 15.09
N PRO A 73 -3.06 -8.51 14.44
CA PRO A 73 -2.50 -7.48 13.59
C PRO A 73 -2.10 -6.28 14.41
N VAL A 74 -0.83 -6.13 14.63
CA VAL A 74 -0.31 -4.84 15.05
C VAL A 74 -0.01 -4.09 13.77
N LEU A 75 -0.95 -3.29 13.31
CA LEU A 75 -0.71 -2.41 12.18
C LEU A 75 0.25 -1.32 12.61
N SER A 76 1.25 -1.07 11.81
CA SER A 76 2.27 -0.08 12.07
C SER A 76 2.56 0.70 10.79
N ASP A 77 3.28 1.81 10.95
CA ASP A 77 3.78 2.58 9.82
C ASP A 77 4.57 1.68 8.87
N TYR A 78 5.33 0.72 9.43
CA TYR A 78 6.16 -0.18 8.63
C TYR A 78 5.34 -1.07 7.71
N THR A 79 4.16 -1.52 8.17
CA THR A 79 3.28 -2.36 7.35
C THR A 79 2.87 -1.63 6.08
N TYR A 80 2.38 -0.41 6.23
CA TYR A 80 1.95 0.41 5.10
C TYR A 80 3.12 0.71 4.16
N VAL A 81 4.23 1.16 4.71
CA VAL A 81 5.43 1.52 3.93
C VAL A 81 5.96 0.31 3.18
N TYR A 82 5.98 -0.86 3.84
CA TYR A 82 6.44 -2.10 3.20
C TYR A 82 5.65 -2.42 1.94
N TYR A 83 4.31 -2.43 2.03
CA TYR A 83 3.49 -2.77 0.86
C TYR A 83 3.62 -1.73 -0.25
N LYS A 84 3.67 -0.45 0.08
CA LYS A 84 3.86 0.60 -0.92
C LYS A 84 5.21 0.48 -1.63
N LYS A 85 6.27 0.23 -0.88
CA LYS A 85 7.60 0.08 -1.47
C LYS A 85 7.72 -1.17 -2.32
N CYS A 86 7.08 -2.27 -1.93
CA CYS A 86 7.07 -3.50 -2.73
C CYS A 86 6.41 -3.26 -4.09
N ASP A 87 5.24 -2.62 -4.10
CA ASP A 87 4.54 -2.33 -5.35
C ASP A 87 5.35 -1.37 -6.24
N SER A 88 5.96 -0.35 -5.64
CA SER A 88 6.82 0.59 -6.35
C SER A 88 8.01 -0.12 -7.01
N LEU A 89 8.64 -1.03 -6.27
CA LEU A 89 9.77 -1.78 -6.79
C LEU A 89 9.34 -2.67 -7.97
N ILE A 90 8.22 -3.37 -7.83
CA ILE A 90 7.68 -4.23 -8.88
C ILE A 90 7.38 -3.40 -10.13
N GLU A 91 6.71 -2.27 -9.97
CA GLU A 91 6.39 -1.38 -11.09
C GLU A 91 7.65 -0.89 -11.80
N ASN A 92 8.67 -0.49 -11.04
CA ASN A 92 9.92 0.01 -11.60
C ASN A 92 10.66 -1.07 -12.38
N ILE A 93 10.67 -2.29 -11.86
CA ILE A 93 11.28 -3.42 -12.56
C ILE A 93 10.52 -3.73 -13.85
N ALA A 94 9.19 -3.71 -13.78
CA ALA A 94 8.34 -4.03 -14.93
C ALA A 94 8.50 -3.03 -16.08
N LYS A 95 8.92 -1.80 -15.79
CA LYS A 95 9.11 -0.75 -16.80
C LYS A 95 10.45 -0.83 -17.52
N ILE A 96 11.37 -1.68 -17.05
CA ILE A 96 12.69 -1.77 -17.64
C ILE A 96 12.61 -2.46 -19.00
N ASP A 97 13.23 -1.83 -19.99
CA ASP A 97 13.48 -2.45 -21.28
C ASP A 97 15.00 -2.69 -21.38
N PRO A 98 15.44 -3.93 -21.19
CA PRO A 98 16.88 -4.22 -21.21
C PRO A 98 17.58 -3.84 -22.50
N ASP A 99 16.85 -3.85 -23.60
CA ASP A 99 17.42 -3.55 -24.92
C ASP A 99 17.79 -2.08 -25.09
N THR A 100 17.24 -1.19 -24.25
CA THR A 100 17.53 0.24 -24.31
C THR A 100 18.61 0.69 -23.35
N LEU A 101 19.11 -0.22 -22.51
CA LEU A 101 20.10 0.11 -21.49
C LEU A 101 21.51 -0.15 -21.99
N SER A 102 22.42 0.79 -21.71
CA SER A 102 23.85 0.53 -21.86
C SER A 102 24.31 -0.43 -20.76
N VAL A 103 25.51 -0.97 -20.89
CA VAL A 103 26.09 -1.87 -19.89
C VAL A 103 26.19 -1.17 -18.53
N SER A 104 26.66 0.08 -18.50
CA SER A 104 26.78 0.80 -17.23
C SER A 104 25.43 1.16 -16.63
N GLU A 105 24.43 1.49 -17.46
CA GLU A 105 23.07 1.74 -16.99
C GLU A 105 22.46 0.48 -16.39
N ALA A 106 22.66 -0.67 -17.05
CA ALA A 106 22.15 -1.94 -16.55
C ALA A 106 22.78 -2.30 -15.19
N PHE A 107 24.08 -2.08 -15.06
CA PHE A 107 24.79 -2.34 -13.80
C PHE A 107 24.27 -1.45 -12.67
N ASN A 108 24.11 -0.15 -12.95
CA ASN A 108 23.60 0.81 -11.96
C ASN A 108 22.16 0.47 -11.56
N THR A 109 21.34 0.03 -12.51
CA THR A 109 19.97 -0.37 -12.24
C THR A 109 19.91 -1.60 -11.32
N LEU A 110 20.78 -2.59 -11.59
CA LEU A 110 20.86 -3.77 -10.71
C LEU A 110 21.30 -3.41 -9.30
N GLN A 111 22.29 -2.52 -9.16
CA GLN A 111 22.72 -2.06 -7.85
C GLN A 111 21.60 -1.37 -7.08
N LYS A 112 20.83 -0.52 -7.76
CA LYS A 112 19.71 0.19 -7.17
C LYS A 112 18.66 -0.79 -6.66
N PHE A 113 18.24 -1.76 -7.48
CA PHE A 113 17.22 -2.71 -7.09
C PHE A 113 17.69 -3.66 -6.00
N ALA A 114 18.95 -4.05 -6.02
CA ALA A 114 19.53 -4.87 -4.94
C ALA A 114 19.46 -4.13 -3.60
N ARG A 115 19.77 -2.83 -3.61
CA ARG A 115 19.72 -2.00 -2.40
C ARG A 115 18.30 -1.85 -1.90
N GLU A 116 17.36 -1.55 -2.80
CA GLU A 116 15.94 -1.40 -2.44
C GLU A 116 15.37 -2.70 -1.88
N SER A 117 15.75 -3.84 -2.46
CA SER A 117 15.30 -5.15 -1.98
C SER A 117 15.83 -5.43 -0.57
N THR A 118 17.07 -5.05 -0.30
CA THR A 118 17.66 -5.20 1.04
C THR A 118 16.90 -4.37 2.07
N GLU A 119 16.57 -3.12 1.74
CA GLU A 119 15.75 -2.27 2.61
C GLU A 119 14.39 -2.90 2.89
N LEU A 120 13.75 -3.46 1.86
CA LEU A 120 12.45 -4.11 2.03
C LEU A 120 12.52 -5.32 2.94
N MET A 121 13.62 -6.08 2.91
CA MET A 121 13.82 -7.19 3.83
C MET A 121 13.88 -6.72 5.28
N GLU A 122 14.47 -5.55 5.53
CA GLU A 122 14.49 -4.97 6.87
C GLU A 122 13.09 -4.53 7.33
N TYR A 123 12.31 -3.90 6.45
CA TYR A 123 10.92 -3.57 6.77
C TYR A 123 10.11 -4.82 7.07
N ARG A 124 10.30 -5.88 6.30
CA ARG A 124 9.58 -7.14 6.51
C ARG A 124 9.87 -7.75 7.89
N LYS A 125 11.10 -7.63 8.37
CA LYS A 125 11.45 -8.08 9.72
C LYS A 125 10.74 -7.26 10.79
N ALA A 126 10.59 -5.96 10.56
CA ALA A 126 9.99 -5.05 11.54
C ALA A 126 8.49 -5.28 11.72
N ILE A 127 7.79 -5.80 10.71
CA ILE A 127 6.34 -6.01 10.77
C ILE A 127 5.92 -7.40 11.23
N LYS A 128 6.86 -8.27 11.52
CA LYS A 128 6.57 -9.62 12.02
C LYS A 128 6.35 -9.65 13.51
#